data_c9f66f7d6da1cc78c97d54b12565b206
#
_entry.id   c9f66f7d6da1cc78c97d54b12565b206
#
_cell.length_a   1.000
_cell.length_b   1.000
_cell.length_c   1.000
_cell.angle_alpha   90.00
_cell.angle_beta   90.00
_cell.angle_gamma   90.00
#
_symmetry.space_group_name_H-M   'P 1'
#
loop_
_entity.id
_entity.type
_entity.pdbx_description
1 polymer ?
#
loop_
_entity_poly.entity_id
_entity_poly.type
_entity_poly.pdbx_seq_one_letter_code
_entity_poly.pdbx_strand_id
1 'polypeptide(L)'
;MKYVLGITRFSSRRVSIQTMTDFLDFLTRKSAYVAIGEFKPGQFDKAKELYEQAVSTYSQGFNGAYLLQEPGTDKGIAVIFWENMADMDANTTETHKAILKEMSQLFATSPKTGFYEVCSLIKTAKKLDS
;
A
#
# COMPACT_ATOMS: atom_id res chain seq x y z
N MET A 1 -8.38 12.21 -9.95
CA MET A 1 -8.80 12.68 -8.69
C MET A 1 -9.85 13.70 -8.77
N LYS A 2 -10.97 13.34 -8.32
CA LYS A 2 -12.09 14.23 -8.44
C LYS A 2 -11.96 15.49 -7.62
N TYR A 3 -11.39 15.41 -6.46
CA TYR A 3 -11.29 16.63 -5.68
C TYR A 3 -10.28 17.59 -6.26
N VAL A 4 -9.32 17.08 -7.00
CA VAL A 4 -8.38 17.95 -7.67
C VAL A 4 -9.10 18.76 -8.74
N LEU A 5 -9.97 18.10 -9.46
CA LEU A 5 -10.74 18.77 -10.49
C LEU A 5 -11.66 19.82 -9.89
N GLY A 6 -12.25 19.49 -8.75
CA GLY A 6 -13.11 20.45 -8.08
C GLY A 6 -12.36 21.68 -7.66
N ILE A 7 -11.14 21.50 -7.21
CA ILE A 7 -10.33 22.60 -6.76
C ILE A 7 -10.03 23.59 -7.87
N THR A 8 -9.78 23.08 -9.06
CA THR A 8 -9.38 23.94 -10.15
C THR A 8 -10.44 24.92 -10.59
N ARG A 9 -11.66 24.78 -10.09
CA ARG A 9 -12.71 25.70 -10.47
C ARG A 9 -12.75 26.96 -9.63
N PHE A 10 -11.97 27.03 -8.59
CA PHE A 10 -11.99 28.20 -7.73
C PHE A 10 -10.95 29.22 -8.13
N SER A 11 -10.95 30.34 -7.44
CA SER A 11 -10.00 31.38 -7.75
C SER A 11 -8.60 30.81 -7.50
N SER A 12 -7.69 31.20 -8.35
CA SER A 12 -6.37 30.60 -8.32
C SER A 12 -5.64 30.79 -7.00
N ARG A 13 -5.78 31.96 -6.41
CA ARG A 13 -5.05 32.24 -5.19
C ARG A 13 -5.49 31.37 -4.04
N ARG A 14 -6.79 31.32 -3.82
CA ARG A 14 -7.34 30.52 -2.75
C ARG A 14 -7.10 29.03 -3.00
N VAL A 15 -7.24 28.65 -4.24
CA VAL A 15 -7.03 27.27 -4.62
C VAL A 15 -5.60 26.83 -4.35
N SER A 16 -4.64 27.71 -4.62
CA SER A 16 -3.25 27.36 -4.39
C SER A 16 -2.96 27.04 -2.94
N ILE A 17 -3.50 27.85 -2.03
CA ILE A 17 -3.27 27.62 -0.62
C ILE A 17 -3.94 26.34 -0.18
N GLN A 18 -5.16 26.12 -0.61
CA GLN A 18 -5.88 24.92 -0.25
C GLN A 18 -5.21 23.68 -0.80
N THR A 19 -4.74 23.75 -2.06
CA THR A 19 -4.08 22.62 -2.68
C THR A 19 -2.80 22.27 -1.94
N MET A 20 -2.05 23.27 -1.50
CA MET A 20 -0.84 23.01 -0.77
C MET A 20 -1.13 22.35 0.57
N THR A 21 -2.17 22.82 1.27
CA THR A 21 -2.56 22.21 2.54
C THR A 21 -2.98 20.77 2.35
N ASP A 22 -3.75 20.49 1.31
CA ASP A 22 -4.19 19.14 1.01
C ASP A 22 -3.01 18.23 0.70
N PHE A 23 -2.04 18.76 -0.03
CA PHE A 23 -0.87 17.98 -0.38
C PHE A 23 -0.04 17.65 0.85
N LEU A 24 0.14 18.63 1.74
CA LEU A 24 0.89 18.39 2.97
C LEU A 24 0.16 17.39 3.87
N ASP A 25 -1.16 17.51 3.94
CA ASP A 25 -1.93 16.55 4.72
C ASP A 25 -1.79 15.15 4.17
N PHE A 26 -1.81 15.03 2.85
CA PHE A 26 -1.64 13.72 2.21
C PHE A 26 -0.29 13.10 2.57
N LEU A 27 0.76 13.89 2.56
CA LEU A 27 2.08 13.37 2.85
C LEU A 27 2.23 12.89 4.29
N THR A 28 1.44 13.46 5.20
CA THR A 28 1.53 13.11 6.61
C THR A 28 0.46 12.15 7.08
N ARG A 29 -0.49 11.82 6.20
CA ARG A 29 -1.56 10.90 6.57
C ARG A 29 -1.13 9.47 6.39
N LYS A 30 -1.81 8.59 7.12
CA LYS A 30 -1.57 7.17 6.97
C LYS A 30 -1.93 6.74 5.57
N SER A 31 -1.12 5.88 5.02
CA SER A 31 -1.23 5.48 3.64
C SER A 31 -1.27 3.97 3.50
N ALA A 32 -1.82 3.51 2.39
CA ALA A 32 -1.83 2.10 2.08
C ALA A 32 -1.25 1.91 0.69
N TYR A 33 -0.33 0.98 0.56
CA TYR A 33 0.19 0.56 -0.72
C TYR A 33 -0.54 -0.72 -1.09
N VAL A 34 -1.12 -0.77 -2.29
CA VAL A 34 -1.93 -1.90 -2.72
C VAL A 34 -1.37 -2.45 -4.02
N ALA A 35 -1.21 -3.76 -4.08
CA ALA A 35 -0.77 -4.43 -5.30
C ALA A 35 -1.76 -5.55 -5.59
N ILE A 36 -2.30 -5.57 -6.80
CA ILE A 36 -3.28 -6.56 -7.22
C ILE A 36 -2.70 -7.33 -8.39
N GLY A 37 -2.66 -8.66 -8.28
CA GLY A 37 -2.07 -9.43 -9.35
C GLY A 37 -2.46 -10.89 -9.32
N GLU A 38 -1.94 -11.59 -10.31
CA GLU A 38 -2.15 -13.02 -10.42
C GLU A 38 -0.81 -13.69 -10.61
N PHE A 39 -0.55 -14.71 -9.82
CA PHE A 39 0.69 -15.46 -9.94
C PHE A 39 0.54 -16.59 -10.94
N LYS A 40 1.65 -17.11 -11.39
CA LYS A 40 1.65 -18.26 -12.28
C LYS A 40 1.02 -19.44 -11.56
N PRO A 41 0.45 -20.38 -12.30
CA PRO A 41 -0.24 -21.51 -11.66
C PRO A 41 0.60 -22.20 -10.60
N GLY A 42 0.02 -22.35 -9.42
CA GLY A 42 0.68 -23.06 -8.33
C GLY A 42 1.71 -22.26 -7.58
N GLN A 43 1.94 -21.00 -7.92
CA GLN A 43 3.00 -20.22 -7.29
C GLN A 43 2.55 -19.33 -6.14
N PHE A 44 1.27 -19.37 -5.78
CA PHE A 44 0.80 -18.48 -4.73
C PHE A 44 1.50 -18.73 -3.39
N ASP A 45 1.69 -19.99 -3.03
CA ASP A 45 2.31 -20.28 -1.74
C ASP A 45 3.74 -19.78 -1.68
N LYS A 46 4.48 -19.92 -2.76
CA LYS A 46 5.84 -19.42 -2.82
C LYS A 46 5.84 -17.89 -2.73
N ALA A 47 4.89 -17.26 -3.43
CA ALA A 47 4.77 -15.82 -3.39
C ALA A 47 4.43 -15.35 -1.97
N LYS A 48 3.59 -16.11 -1.27
CA LYS A 48 3.23 -15.77 0.10
C LYS A 48 4.47 -15.80 1.00
N GLU A 49 5.33 -16.80 0.83
CA GLU A 49 6.56 -16.86 1.61
C GLU A 49 7.44 -15.65 1.36
N LEU A 50 7.59 -15.28 0.08
CA LEU A 50 8.41 -14.13 -0.26
C LEU A 50 7.80 -12.83 0.25
N TYR A 51 6.48 -12.74 0.20
CA TYR A 51 5.79 -11.59 0.73
C TYR A 51 6.06 -11.43 2.22
N GLU A 52 5.96 -12.53 2.95
CA GLU A 52 6.22 -12.49 4.39
C GLU A 52 7.65 -12.11 4.70
N GLN A 53 8.60 -12.59 3.88
CA GLN A 53 9.98 -12.20 4.04
C GLN A 53 10.16 -10.71 3.77
N ALA A 54 9.52 -10.19 2.73
CA ALA A 54 9.64 -8.78 2.40
C ALA A 54 9.07 -7.92 3.51
N VAL A 55 7.90 -8.29 4.02
CA VAL A 55 7.26 -7.53 5.09
C VAL A 55 8.09 -7.57 6.36
N SER A 56 8.80 -8.66 6.61
CA SER A 56 9.61 -8.78 7.81
C SER A 56 10.80 -7.82 7.81
N THR A 57 11.13 -7.23 6.67
CA THR A 57 12.22 -6.26 6.62
C THR A 57 11.75 -4.87 7.03
N TYR A 58 10.45 -4.66 7.18
CA TYR A 58 9.92 -3.33 7.49
C TYR A 58 10.08 -3.02 8.98
N SER A 59 10.25 -1.76 9.27
CA SER A 59 10.41 -1.32 10.65
C SER A 59 9.65 -0.03 10.90
N GLN A 60 10.31 1.11 10.90
CA GLN A 60 9.69 2.35 11.30
C GLN A 60 8.59 2.77 10.35
N GLY A 61 7.44 3.10 10.92
CA GLY A 61 6.31 3.58 10.14
C GLY A 61 5.44 2.49 9.55
N PHE A 62 5.81 1.22 9.74
CA PHE A 62 5.02 0.12 9.22
C PHE A 62 3.87 -0.17 10.17
N ASN A 63 2.65 -0.15 9.65
CA ASN A 63 1.44 -0.30 10.46
C ASN A 63 0.70 -1.60 10.26
N GLY A 64 1.21 -2.48 9.45
CA GLY A 64 0.56 -3.77 9.25
C GLY A 64 0.39 -4.09 7.78
N ALA A 65 0.08 -5.34 7.48
CA ALA A 65 -0.04 -5.78 6.11
C ALA A 65 -0.98 -6.96 6.01
N TYR A 66 -1.63 -7.06 4.84
CA TYR A 66 -2.47 -8.20 4.53
C TYR A 66 -2.09 -8.73 3.17
N LEU A 67 -2.20 -10.04 3.02
CA LEU A 67 -2.16 -10.67 1.72
C LEU A 67 -3.45 -11.44 1.59
N LEU A 68 -4.25 -11.08 0.60
CA LEU A 68 -5.55 -11.68 0.38
C LEU A 68 -5.48 -12.55 -0.86
N GLN A 69 -6.19 -13.67 -0.83
CA GLN A 69 -6.23 -14.58 -1.96
C GLN A 69 -7.70 -14.81 -2.34
N GLU A 70 -7.96 -14.75 -3.63
CA GLU A 70 -9.28 -15.17 -4.10
C GLU A 70 -9.31 -16.69 -4.00
N PRO A 71 -10.23 -17.27 -3.23
CA PRO A 71 -10.19 -18.70 -2.95
C PRO A 71 -10.15 -19.55 -4.21
N GLY A 72 -9.26 -20.53 -4.20
CA GLY A 72 -9.15 -21.45 -5.32
C GLY A 72 -8.43 -20.92 -6.53
N THR A 73 -7.79 -19.77 -6.42
CA THR A 73 -7.08 -19.19 -7.56
C THR A 73 -5.70 -18.74 -7.13
N ASP A 74 -4.91 -18.26 -8.10
CA ASP A 74 -3.62 -17.66 -7.82
C ASP A 74 -3.68 -16.15 -7.85
N LYS A 75 -4.86 -15.59 -7.67
CA LYS A 75 -5.03 -14.13 -7.63
C LYS A 75 -4.93 -13.62 -6.22
N GLY A 76 -4.26 -12.50 -6.06
CA GLY A 76 -4.04 -11.95 -4.73
C GLY A 76 -4.01 -10.45 -4.69
N ILE A 77 -4.21 -9.94 -3.49
CA ILE A 77 -4.13 -8.51 -3.22
C ILE A 77 -3.26 -8.33 -1.99
N ALA A 78 -2.20 -7.55 -2.13
CA ALA A 78 -1.36 -7.19 -1.01
C ALA A 78 -1.73 -5.78 -0.57
N VAL A 79 -1.90 -5.59 0.72
CA VAL A 79 -2.20 -4.27 1.28
C VAL A 79 -1.21 -4.04 2.40
N ILE A 80 -0.44 -2.97 2.29
CA ILE A 80 0.59 -2.66 3.29
C ILE A 80 0.31 -1.26 3.80
N PHE A 81 0.14 -1.14 5.11
CA PHE A 81 -0.21 0.14 5.74
C PHE A 81 1.03 0.81 6.31
N TRP A 82 1.13 2.11 6.07
CA TRP A 82 2.26 2.92 6.48
C TRP A 82 1.78 4.16 7.22
N GLU A 83 2.59 4.63 8.15
CA GLU A 83 2.29 5.87 8.85
C GLU A 83 2.20 7.02 7.85
N ASN A 84 3.12 7.02 6.86
CA ASN A 84 3.06 7.96 5.75
C ASN A 84 3.90 7.43 4.61
N MET A 85 3.86 8.11 3.47
CA MET A 85 4.59 7.67 2.28
C MET A 85 6.10 7.68 2.46
N ALA A 86 6.59 8.63 3.22
CA ALA A 86 8.04 8.73 3.41
C ALA A 86 8.57 7.50 4.13
N ASP A 87 7.80 6.95 5.05
CA ASP A 87 8.23 5.76 5.77
C ASP A 87 8.33 4.56 4.84
N MET A 88 7.45 4.46 3.87
CA MET A 88 7.55 3.37 2.91
C MET A 88 8.85 3.47 2.12
N ASP A 89 9.17 4.67 1.64
CA ASP A 89 10.40 4.86 0.88
C ASP A 89 11.61 4.52 1.73
N ALA A 90 11.59 4.89 3.00
CA ALA A 90 12.71 4.65 3.89
C ALA A 90 12.93 3.17 4.16
N ASN A 91 11.89 2.36 3.96
CA ASN A 91 11.99 0.93 4.21
C ASN A 91 12.33 0.13 2.95
N THR A 92 12.64 0.80 1.84
CA THR A 92 13.03 0.12 0.61
C THR A 92 14.53 -0.15 0.66
N THR A 93 14.90 -1.27 1.23
CA THR A 93 16.30 -1.65 1.39
C THR A 93 16.73 -2.57 0.27
N GLU A 94 18.04 -2.84 0.19
CA GLU A 94 18.55 -3.75 -0.84
C GLU A 94 18.01 -5.16 -0.64
N THR A 95 17.88 -5.58 0.62
CA THR A 95 17.31 -6.89 0.92
C THR A 95 15.88 -6.96 0.44
N HIS A 96 15.11 -5.91 0.71
CA HIS A 96 13.72 -5.86 0.27
C HIS A 96 13.61 -5.91 -1.25
N LYS A 97 14.47 -5.16 -1.94
CA LYS A 97 14.47 -5.14 -3.39
C LYS A 97 14.79 -6.50 -3.98
N ALA A 98 15.73 -7.22 -3.35
CA ALA A 98 16.10 -8.54 -3.84
C ALA A 98 14.93 -9.52 -3.72
N ILE A 99 14.20 -9.44 -2.61
CA ILE A 99 13.03 -10.30 -2.41
C ILE A 99 11.95 -9.98 -3.43
N LEU A 100 11.71 -8.69 -3.68
CA LEU A 100 10.69 -8.30 -4.66
C LEU A 100 11.07 -8.72 -6.06
N LYS A 101 12.37 -8.70 -6.37
CA LYS A 101 12.82 -9.15 -7.68
C LYS A 101 12.53 -10.63 -7.86
N GLU A 102 12.78 -11.41 -6.83
CA GLU A 102 12.50 -12.84 -6.88
C GLU A 102 10.99 -13.06 -7.03
N MET A 103 10.19 -12.32 -6.28
CA MET A 103 8.74 -12.45 -6.35
C MET A 103 8.21 -12.07 -7.72
N SER A 104 8.84 -11.10 -8.38
CA SER A 104 8.36 -10.62 -9.66
C SER A 104 8.34 -11.70 -10.71
N GLN A 105 9.16 -12.71 -10.56
CA GLN A 105 9.22 -13.82 -11.53
C GLN A 105 8.05 -14.77 -11.37
N LEU A 106 7.33 -14.67 -10.28
CA LEU A 106 6.20 -15.56 -10.03
C LEU A 106 4.89 -15.04 -10.58
N PHE A 107 4.85 -13.77 -11.01
CA PHE A 107 3.62 -13.19 -11.55
C PHE A 107 3.36 -13.66 -12.96
N ALA A 108 2.09 -13.96 -13.25
CA ALA A 108 1.67 -14.27 -14.59
C ALA A 108 1.72 -13.03 -15.48
N THR A 109 1.36 -11.89 -14.89
CA THR A 109 1.44 -10.58 -15.55
C THR A 109 1.86 -9.58 -14.49
N SER A 110 2.29 -8.40 -14.93
CA SER A 110 2.69 -7.38 -13.97
C SER A 110 1.52 -6.98 -13.10
N PRO A 111 1.72 -6.88 -11.79
CA PRO A 111 0.62 -6.48 -10.91
C PRO A 111 0.30 -5.01 -11.06
N LYS A 112 -0.94 -4.67 -10.72
CA LYS A 112 -1.36 -3.28 -10.67
C LYS A 112 -1.10 -2.78 -9.27
N THR A 113 -0.44 -1.63 -9.15
CA THR A 113 -0.13 -1.08 -7.85
C THR A 113 -0.68 0.32 -7.71
N GLY A 114 -0.89 0.73 -6.48
CA GLY A 114 -1.37 2.06 -6.21
C GLY A 114 -1.17 2.45 -4.77
N PHE A 115 -1.23 3.74 -4.54
CA PHE A 115 -1.13 4.32 -3.23
C PHE A 115 -2.46 4.93 -2.87
N TYR A 116 -2.89 4.73 -1.65
CA TYR A 116 -4.16 5.24 -1.19
C TYR A 116 -3.99 5.87 0.18
N GLU A 117 -4.76 6.90 0.42
CA GLU A 117 -4.78 7.57 1.70
C GLU A 117 -5.83 6.89 2.57
N VAL A 118 -5.50 6.62 3.83
CA VAL A 118 -6.48 6.02 4.73
C VAL A 118 -7.42 7.13 5.19
N CYS A 119 -8.65 7.08 4.73
CA CYS A 119 -9.64 8.10 5.04
C CYS A 119 -10.48 7.77 6.26
N SER A 120 -10.55 6.51 6.62
CA SER A 120 -11.36 6.10 7.76
C SER A 120 -10.83 4.79 8.31
N LEU A 121 -10.66 4.74 9.60
CA LEU A 121 -10.22 3.54 10.28
C LEU A 121 -11.12 3.33 11.47
N ILE A 122 -11.83 2.22 11.46
CA ILE A 122 -12.73 1.89 12.56
C ILE A 122 -12.22 0.64 13.22
N LYS A 123 -11.83 0.76 14.47
CA LYS A 123 -11.31 -0.37 15.21
C LYS A 123 -12.41 -1.03 15.99
N THR A 124 -12.29 -2.34 16.14
CA THR A 124 -13.26 -3.06 16.92
C THR A 124 -13.00 -2.80 18.39
N ALA A 125 -14.07 -2.66 19.13
CA ALA A 125 -13.98 -2.44 20.57
C ALA A 125 -13.72 -3.72 21.32
N LYS A 126 -13.86 -4.87 20.64
CA LYS A 126 -13.74 -6.10 21.33
C LYS A 126 -12.39 -6.39 21.86
N LYS A 127 -11.36 -5.82 21.30
CA LYS A 127 -10.05 -6.04 21.81
C LYS A 127 -9.93 -5.60 23.23
N LEU A 128 -10.82 -4.79 23.69
CA LEU A 128 -10.75 -4.34 25.07
C LEU A 128 -10.95 -5.47 26.04
N ASP A 129 -11.61 -6.49 25.59
CA ASP A 129 -11.89 -7.62 26.44
C ASP A 129 -10.75 -8.57 26.57
N SER A 130 -9.78 -8.44 25.75
CA SER A 130 -8.68 -9.41 25.80
C SER A 130 -7.57 -9.03 26.71
#